data_463e2019259d1200f005a241336d275b
#
_entry.id   463e2019259d1200f005a241336d275b
#
_cell.length_a   1.000
_cell.length_b   1.000
_cell.length_c   1.000
_cell.angle_alpha   90.00
_cell.angle_beta   90.00
_cell.angle_gamma   90.00
#
_symmetry.space_group_name_H-M   'P 1'
#
loop_
_entity.id
_entity.type
_entity.pdbx_description
1 polymer ?
#
loop_
_entity_poly.entity_id
_entity_poly.type
_entity_poly.pdbx_seq_one_letter_code
_entity_poly.pdbx_strand_id
1 'polypeptide(L)'
;ERLILSRQTHLDQLADKLEEERVRNVVLPIVLGKEPEYLKDDEDYCIDLGLIKRDKEGLKISNQIYQEIIPRELTRLGQDKFLAIFDPDWINPDGSINVKTLLTMFKDFWNENSAIWSSQIQGYQEAAPQLVTQAFLQRVANGNGFVNREYGLGKKRTDLMLKWQYDKEGQLIFQKIVIELKVINQKLNYEKVRQEALTQTAIYAKTCGTKEANILIFDRDKSQNWSADEPNELVEHEGV
;
A
#
# COMPACT_ATOMS: atom_id res chain seq x y z
N GLU A 1 -5.36 -12.77 -13.30
CA GLU A 1 -6.52 -11.99 -12.86
C GLU A 1 -7.77 -12.87 -12.69
N ARG A 2 -8.20 -13.68 -13.68
CA ARG A 2 -9.34 -14.60 -13.53
C ARG A 2 -9.18 -15.61 -12.39
N LEU A 3 -7.97 -16.10 -12.13
CA LEU A 3 -7.65 -17.03 -11.04
C LEU A 3 -7.76 -16.40 -9.65
N ILE A 4 -7.46 -15.10 -9.55
CA ILE A 4 -7.52 -14.35 -8.30
C ILE A 4 -8.96 -13.90 -8.00
N LEU A 5 -9.73 -13.62 -9.05
CA LEU A 5 -11.14 -13.21 -8.93
C LEU A 5 -12.10 -14.39 -8.78
N SER A 6 -11.76 -15.56 -9.35
CA SER A 6 -12.50 -16.80 -9.09
C SER A 6 -11.96 -17.40 -7.80
N ARG A 7 -12.65 -17.18 -6.69
CA ARG A 7 -12.34 -17.86 -5.42
C ARG A 7 -12.21 -19.35 -5.67
N GLN A 8 -10.98 -19.79 -5.77
CA GLN A 8 -10.69 -21.22 -5.80
C GLN A 8 -10.54 -21.71 -4.37
N THR A 9 -10.91 -22.95 -4.12
CA THR A 9 -10.95 -23.58 -2.78
C THR A 9 -9.70 -23.31 -1.94
N HIS A 10 -8.53 -23.21 -2.57
CA HIS A 10 -7.29 -22.95 -1.83
C HIS A 10 -7.11 -21.46 -1.41
N LEU A 11 -7.74 -20.51 -2.11
CA LEU A 11 -7.74 -19.09 -1.72
C LEU A 11 -8.73 -18.82 -0.57
N ASP A 12 -9.84 -19.57 -0.55
CA ASP A 12 -10.76 -19.53 0.60
C ASP A 12 -10.07 -20.09 1.84
N GLN A 13 -9.32 -21.18 1.71
CA GLN A 13 -8.50 -21.73 2.79
C GLN A 13 -7.41 -20.75 3.26
N LEU A 14 -6.84 -19.95 2.35
CA LEU A 14 -5.90 -18.91 2.72
C LEU A 14 -6.57 -17.81 3.56
N ALA A 15 -7.76 -17.38 3.17
CA ALA A 15 -8.53 -16.38 3.93
C ALA A 15 -8.80 -16.88 5.35
N ASP A 16 -9.29 -18.12 5.49
CA ASP A 16 -9.53 -18.75 6.79
C ASP A 16 -8.27 -18.83 7.64
N LYS A 17 -7.10 -19.13 7.02
CA LYS A 17 -5.81 -19.17 7.72
C LYS A 17 -5.34 -17.79 8.19
N LEU A 18 -5.61 -16.74 7.44
CA LEU A 18 -5.29 -15.36 7.84
C LEU A 18 -6.17 -14.85 9.01
N GLU A 19 -7.30 -15.52 9.29
CA GLU A 19 -8.12 -15.25 10.47
C GLU A 19 -7.50 -15.85 11.76
N GLU A 20 -6.62 -16.84 11.66
CA GLU A 20 -5.91 -17.39 12.81
C GLU A 20 -4.93 -16.35 13.38
N GLU A 21 -5.04 -16.06 14.68
CA GLU A 21 -4.21 -15.04 15.35
C GLU A 21 -2.72 -15.34 15.21
N ARG A 22 -2.31 -16.59 15.36
CA ARG A 22 -0.92 -17.04 15.21
C ARG A 22 -0.35 -16.78 13.81
N VAL A 23 -1.16 -16.96 12.77
CA VAL A 23 -0.77 -16.69 11.37
C VAL A 23 -0.70 -15.19 11.14
N ARG A 24 -1.68 -14.45 11.59
CA ARG A 24 -1.76 -13.01 11.45
C ARG A 24 -0.59 -12.29 12.13
N ASN A 25 -0.22 -12.72 13.34
CA ASN A 25 0.90 -12.13 14.09
C ASN A 25 2.25 -12.30 13.39
N VAL A 26 2.41 -13.31 12.55
CA VAL A 26 3.61 -13.52 11.73
C VAL A 26 3.49 -12.81 10.38
N VAL A 27 2.38 -13.01 9.68
CA VAL A 27 2.23 -12.57 8.28
C VAL A 27 2.06 -11.05 8.19
N LEU A 28 1.28 -10.45 9.10
CA LEU A 28 0.98 -9.02 9.06
C LEU A 28 2.24 -8.14 9.18
N PRO A 29 3.17 -8.34 10.15
CA PRO A 29 4.39 -7.57 10.21
C PRO A 29 5.23 -7.70 8.93
N ILE A 30 5.34 -8.92 8.36
CA ILE A 30 6.06 -9.14 7.10
C ILE A 30 5.42 -8.35 5.95
N VAL A 31 4.08 -8.34 5.87
CA VAL A 31 3.34 -7.54 4.88
C VAL A 31 3.58 -6.05 5.10
N LEU A 32 3.79 -5.60 6.33
CA LEU A 32 4.07 -4.22 6.68
C LEU A 32 5.56 -3.82 6.61
N GLY A 33 6.46 -4.78 6.28
CA GLY A 33 7.91 -4.54 6.27
C GLY A 33 8.51 -4.34 7.66
N LYS A 34 7.84 -4.85 8.69
CA LYS A 34 8.33 -4.84 10.07
C LYS A 34 8.92 -6.21 10.42
N GLU A 35 9.88 -6.24 11.33
CA GLU A 35 10.31 -7.51 11.91
C GLU A 35 9.20 -8.00 12.86
N PRO A 36 8.70 -9.23 12.66
CA PRO A 36 7.64 -9.76 13.51
C PRO A 36 8.19 -10.22 14.86
N GLU A 37 7.49 -9.88 15.92
CA GLU A 37 7.67 -10.50 17.23
C GLU A 37 6.77 -11.72 17.32
N TYR A 38 7.31 -12.92 17.19
CA TYR A 38 6.53 -14.17 17.15
C TYR A 38 7.25 -15.33 17.86
N LEU A 39 6.51 -16.36 18.18
CA LEU A 39 7.07 -17.64 18.59
C LEU A 39 7.60 -18.39 17.37
N LYS A 40 8.74 -19.05 17.50
CA LYS A 40 9.36 -19.79 16.41
C LYS A 40 8.40 -20.85 15.80
N ASP A 41 7.59 -21.46 16.62
CA ASP A 41 6.60 -22.47 16.18
C ASP A 41 5.54 -21.86 15.25
N ASP A 42 5.20 -20.58 15.42
CA ASP A 42 4.25 -19.88 14.56
C ASP A 42 4.88 -19.51 13.22
N GLU A 43 6.18 -19.18 13.21
CA GLU A 43 6.94 -19.01 11.97
C GLU A 43 6.97 -20.31 11.17
N ASP A 44 7.41 -21.40 11.80
CA ASP A 44 7.52 -22.71 11.16
C ASP A 44 6.15 -23.15 10.60
N TYR A 45 5.06 -22.91 11.35
CA TYR A 45 3.72 -23.16 10.88
C TYR A 45 3.34 -22.34 9.63
N CYS A 46 3.70 -21.06 9.59
CA CYS A 46 3.45 -20.21 8.41
C CYS A 46 4.29 -20.63 7.20
N ILE A 47 5.50 -21.15 7.42
CA ILE A 47 6.35 -21.72 6.37
C ILE A 47 5.73 -23.02 5.84
N ASP A 48 5.28 -23.92 6.72
CA ASP A 48 4.62 -25.18 6.34
C ASP A 48 3.32 -24.95 5.56
N LEU A 49 2.57 -23.90 5.90
CA LEU A 49 1.41 -23.45 5.12
C LEU A 49 1.82 -22.87 3.76
N GLY A 50 3.10 -22.62 3.51
CA GLY A 50 3.59 -22.01 2.28
C GLY A 50 3.26 -20.52 2.15
N LEU A 51 2.87 -19.85 3.23
CA LEU A 51 2.52 -18.42 3.23
C LEU A 51 3.77 -17.54 3.16
N ILE A 52 4.80 -17.94 3.87
CA ILE A 52 6.07 -17.23 3.95
C ILE A 52 7.23 -18.16 3.60
N LYS A 53 8.35 -17.57 3.30
CA LYS A 53 9.63 -18.27 3.12
C LYS A 53 10.76 -17.47 3.74
N ARG A 54 11.81 -18.16 4.15
CA ARG A 54 13.06 -17.56 4.63
C ARG A 54 14.09 -17.57 3.50
N ASP A 55 14.71 -16.44 3.26
CA ASP A 55 15.87 -16.32 2.37
C ASP A 55 17.03 -15.60 3.08
N LYS A 56 18.05 -15.20 2.31
CA LYS A 56 19.24 -14.52 2.85
C LYS A 56 18.94 -13.11 3.42
N GLU A 57 17.82 -12.54 3.03
CA GLU A 57 17.40 -11.20 3.43
C GLU A 57 16.34 -11.23 4.55
N GLY A 58 15.92 -12.43 4.99
CA GLY A 58 14.95 -12.62 6.07
C GLY A 58 13.67 -13.32 5.63
N LEU A 59 12.60 -13.10 6.38
CA LEU A 59 11.29 -13.65 6.08
C LEU A 59 10.56 -12.81 5.03
N LYS A 60 9.95 -13.48 4.07
CA LYS A 60 9.18 -12.87 2.98
C LYS A 60 7.92 -13.66 2.70
N ILE A 61 6.92 -13.01 2.13
CA ILE A 61 5.77 -13.69 1.54
C ILE A 61 6.27 -14.62 0.42
N SER A 62 5.77 -15.85 0.39
CA SER A 62 6.35 -16.94 -0.38
C SER A 62 6.34 -16.72 -1.91
N ASN A 63 5.32 -16.05 -2.44
CA ASN A 63 5.15 -15.83 -3.87
C ASN A 63 4.39 -14.54 -4.20
N GLN A 64 4.41 -14.13 -5.47
CA GLN A 64 3.78 -12.89 -5.94
C GLN A 64 2.25 -12.92 -5.81
N ILE A 65 1.62 -14.07 -5.96
CA ILE A 65 0.16 -14.21 -5.82
C ILE A 65 -0.24 -13.88 -4.38
N TYR A 66 0.47 -14.44 -3.41
CA TYR A 66 0.20 -14.15 -1.99
C TYR A 66 0.55 -12.72 -1.60
N GLN A 67 1.57 -12.11 -2.20
CA GLN A 67 1.86 -10.68 -2.02
C GLN A 67 0.69 -9.78 -2.43
N GLU A 68 -0.11 -10.21 -3.40
CA GLU A 68 -1.30 -9.50 -3.84
C GLU A 68 -2.55 -9.86 -3.03
N ILE A 69 -2.76 -11.14 -2.76
CA ILE A 69 -3.99 -11.63 -2.13
C ILE A 69 -4.03 -11.32 -0.63
N ILE A 70 -2.91 -11.50 0.09
CA ILE A 70 -2.89 -11.33 1.54
C ILE A 70 -3.33 -9.90 1.95
N PRO A 71 -2.80 -8.80 1.38
CA PRO A 71 -3.31 -7.47 1.69
C PRO A 71 -4.81 -7.31 1.37
N ARG A 72 -5.30 -7.93 0.30
CA ARG A 72 -6.72 -7.90 -0.06
C ARG A 72 -7.57 -8.63 0.96
N GLU A 73 -7.21 -9.84 1.36
CA GLU A 73 -7.98 -10.58 2.36
C GLU A 73 -7.94 -9.90 3.73
N LEU A 74 -6.80 -9.35 4.11
CA LEU A 74 -6.68 -8.57 5.34
C LEU A 74 -7.53 -7.29 5.33
N THR A 75 -7.94 -6.80 4.16
CA THR A 75 -8.77 -5.60 3.97
C THR A 75 -10.14 -5.90 3.36
N ARG A 76 -10.58 -7.15 3.33
CA ARG A 76 -11.75 -7.66 2.58
C ARG A 76 -13.04 -6.87 2.79
N LEU A 77 -13.32 -6.42 4.01
CA LEU A 77 -14.56 -5.72 4.33
C LEU A 77 -14.74 -4.36 3.60
N GLY A 78 -13.63 -3.78 3.09
CA GLY A 78 -13.68 -2.56 2.28
C GLY A 78 -13.69 -2.81 0.77
N GLN A 79 -13.36 -4.01 0.31
CA GLN A 79 -13.09 -4.27 -1.10
C GLN A 79 -14.32 -4.45 -1.99
N ASP A 80 -15.44 -4.90 -1.43
CA ASP A 80 -16.68 -5.02 -2.21
C ASP A 80 -17.13 -3.66 -2.75
N LYS A 81 -16.79 -2.57 -2.04
CA LYS A 81 -17.01 -1.19 -2.50
C LYS A 81 -15.98 -0.70 -3.52
N PHE A 82 -14.77 -1.26 -3.50
CA PHE A 82 -13.72 -0.97 -4.48
C PHE A 82 -14.12 -1.31 -5.92
N LEU A 83 -14.90 -2.37 -6.10
CA LEU A 83 -15.31 -2.85 -7.42
C LEU A 83 -16.30 -1.89 -8.11
N ALA A 84 -17.02 -1.09 -7.32
CA ALA A 84 -18.02 -0.15 -7.80
C ALA A 84 -17.45 1.19 -8.28
N ILE A 85 -16.20 1.54 -7.92
CA ILE A 85 -15.59 2.87 -8.14
C ILE A 85 -14.70 2.91 -9.40
N PHE A 86 -14.56 1.81 -10.13
CA PHE A 86 -13.63 1.71 -11.27
C PHE A 86 -14.22 2.25 -12.58
N ASP A 87 -14.53 3.56 -12.60
CA ASP A 87 -14.44 4.35 -13.82
C ASP A 87 -13.02 4.93 -13.91
N PRO A 88 -12.27 4.74 -15.00
CA PRO A 88 -10.85 5.08 -15.06
C PRO A 88 -10.57 6.57 -15.27
N ASP A 89 -11.32 7.47 -14.62
CA ASP A 89 -11.12 8.91 -14.69
C ASP A 89 -9.71 9.37 -14.31
N TRP A 90 -8.94 8.48 -13.67
CA TRP A 90 -7.54 8.69 -13.30
C TRP A 90 -6.55 8.35 -14.42
N ILE A 91 -7.01 7.90 -15.60
CA ILE A 91 -6.16 7.69 -16.78
C ILE A 91 -6.28 8.91 -17.69
N ASN A 92 -5.14 9.55 -17.97
CA ASN A 92 -5.07 10.63 -18.95
C ASN A 92 -5.32 10.11 -20.38
N PRO A 93 -5.70 10.97 -21.34
CA PRO A 93 -5.89 10.57 -22.73
C PRO A 93 -4.66 9.95 -23.40
N ASP A 94 -3.45 10.23 -22.90
CA ASP A 94 -2.20 9.62 -23.36
C ASP A 94 -1.91 8.26 -22.71
N GLY A 95 -2.78 7.75 -21.86
CA GLY A 95 -2.64 6.49 -21.14
C GLY A 95 -1.83 6.55 -19.84
N SER A 96 -1.25 7.71 -19.50
CA SER A 96 -0.57 7.91 -18.22
C SER A 96 -1.55 8.04 -17.06
N ILE A 97 -1.07 7.83 -15.84
CA ILE A 97 -1.89 8.08 -14.63
C ILE A 97 -1.88 9.57 -14.28
N ASN A 98 -3.09 10.12 -14.09
CA ASN A 98 -3.29 11.37 -13.38
C ASN A 98 -3.21 11.11 -11.87
N VAL A 99 -2.02 11.31 -11.31
CA VAL A 99 -1.74 10.98 -9.91
C VAL A 99 -2.62 11.78 -8.95
N LYS A 100 -2.88 13.05 -9.25
CA LYS A 100 -3.76 13.89 -8.43
C LYS A 100 -5.17 13.32 -8.34
N THR A 101 -5.76 12.96 -9.47
CA THR A 101 -7.10 12.35 -9.53
C THR A 101 -7.10 11.01 -8.79
N LEU A 102 -6.10 10.16 -9.03
CA LEU A 102 -5.96 8.87 -8.36
C LEU A 102 -5.92 9.01 -6.83
N LEU A 103 -5.11 9.94 -6.31
CA LEU A 103 -5.00 10.16 -4.86
C LEU A 103 -6.24 10.82 -4.27
N THR A 104 -6.96 11.65 -5.04
CA THR A 104 -8.26 12.17 -4.63
C THR A 104 -9.28 11.04 -4.49
N MET A 105 -9.36 10.14 -5.47
CA MET A 105 -10.24 8.97 -5.38
C MET A 105 -9.87 8.06 -4.21
N PHE A 106 -8.57 7.90 -3.93
CA PHE A 106 -8.13 7.16 -2.76
C PHE A 106 -8.57 7.84 -1.45
N LYS A 107 -8.48 9.17 -1.37
CA LYS A 107 -8.94 9.96 -0.23
C LYS A 107 -10.44 9.79 0.01
N ASP A 108 -11.25 9.88 -1.05
CA ASP A 108 -12.69 9.68 -0.97
C ASP A 108 -13.03 8.26 -0.52
N PHE A 109 -12.38 7.27 -1.12
CA PHE A 109 -12.51 5.88 -0.70
C PHE A 109 -12.13 5.68 0.78
N TRP A 110 -11.02 6.25 1.22
CA TRP A 110 -10.60 6.17 2.63
C TRP A 110 -11.64 6.79 3.55
N ASN A 111 -12.13 7.98 3.24
CA ASN A 111 -13.12 8.69 4.03
C ASN A 111 -14.44 7.90 4.18
N GLU A 112 -14.93 7.35 3.09
CA GLU A 112 -16.16 6.55 3.08
C GLU A 112 -16.04 5.25 3.91
N ASN A 113 -14.82 4.73 4.04
CA ASN A 113 -14.59 3.41 4.65
C ASN A 113 -13.76 3.46 5.94
N SER A 114 -13.36 4.64 6.40
CA SER A 114 -12.46 4.82 7.55
C SER A 114 -13.00 4.17 8.84
N ALA A 115 -14.31 4.19 9.06
CA ALA A 115 -14.95 3.54 10.21
C ALA A 115 -14.71 2.02 10.25
N ILE A 116 -14.59 1.37 9.09
CA ILE A 116 -14.32 -0.06 8.98
C ILE A 116 -12.91 -0.38 9.46
N TRP A 117 -11.94 0.49 9.10
CA TRP A 117 -10.54 0.29 9.44
C TRP A 117 -10.20 0.61 10.89
N SER A 118 -11.00 1.50 11.51
CA SER A 118 -10.78 1.93 12.89
C SER A 118 -11.42 1.02 13.94
N SER A 119 -12.49 0.31 13.61
CA SER A 119 -13.37 -0.33 14.61
C SER A 119 -13.17 -1.84 14.79
N GLN A 120 -12.61 -2.55 13.83
CA GLN A 120 -12.77 -4.00 13.80
C GLN A 120 -11.57 -4.85 14.26
N ILE A 121 -10.36 -4.30 14.38
CA ILE A 121 -9.21 -5.13 14.72
C ILE A 121 -8.25 -4.38 15.63
N GLN A 122 -8.21 -4.78 16.91
CA GLN A 122 -7.19 -4.32 17.86
C GLN A 122 -5.79 -4.65 17.31
N GLY A 123 -4.92 -3.64 17.12
CA GLY A 123 -3.59 -3.78 16.49
C GLY A 123 -3.51 -3.39 15.02
N TYR A 124 -4.61 -3.35 14.29
CA TYR A 124 -4.62 -2.93 12.86
C TYR A 124 -4.60 -1.41 12.65
N GLN A 125 -4.85 -0.62 13.68
CA GLN A 125 -4.95 0.84 13.57
C GLN A 125 -3.69 1.50 13.02
N GLU A 126 -2.50 0.93 13.26
CA GLU A 126 -1.23 1.44 12.70
C GLU A 126 -0.94 0.88 11.31
N ALA A 127 -1.48 -0.30 11.03
CA ALA A 127 -1.23 -1.04 9.80
C ALA A 127 -2.23 -0.71 8.68
N ALA A 128 -3.46 -0.34 9.05
CA ALA A 128 -4.54 -0.11 8.08
C ALA A 128 -4.17 0.89 6.98
N PRO A 129 -3.58 2.07 7.25
CA PRO A 129 -3.19 3.00 6.20
C PRO A 129 -2.31 2.37 5.11
N GLN A 130 -1.30 1.61 5.52
CA GLN A 130 -0.38 0.98 4.58
C GLN A 130 -1.04 -0.16 3.80
N LEU A 131 -1.80 -1.03 4.48
CA LEU A 131 -2.49 -2.15 3.84
C LEU A 131 -3.54 -1.68 2.84
N VAL A 132 -4.35 -0.70 3.24
CA VAL A 132 -5.41 -0.16 2.40
C VAL A 132 -4.84 0.55 1.19
N THR A 133 -3.81 1.40 1.38
CA THR A 133 -3.13 2.07 0.27
C THR A 133 -2.50 1.07 -0.68
N GLN A 134 -1.82 0.05 -0.16
CA GLN A 134 -1.23 -0.99 -0.98
C GLN A 134 -2.29 -1.77 -1.77
N ALA A 135 -3.39 -2.17 -1.13
CA ALA A 135 -4.47 -2.91 -1.79
C ALA A 135 -5.13 -2.05 -2.90
N PHE A 136 -5.34 -0.76 -2.64
CA PHE A 136 -5.83 0.19 -3.63
C PHE A 136 -4.89 0.29 -4.83
N LEU A 137 -3.61 0.55 -4.59
CA LEU A 137 -2.62 0.68 -5.67
C LEU A 137 -2.43 -0.61 -6.46
N GLN A 138 -2.47 -1.77 -5.82
CA GLN A 138 -2.44 -3.06 -6.51
C GLN A 138 -3.64 -3.25 -7.42
N ARG A 139 -4.82 -2.78 -7.00
CA ARG A 139 -6.01 -2.80 -7.84
C ARG A 139 -5.85 -1.93 -9.07
N VAL A 140 -5.31 -0.72 -8.91
CA VAL A 140 -4.96 0.17 -10.01
C VAL A 140 -3.95 -0.49 -10.95
N ALA A 141 -2.91 -1.10 -10.38
CA ALA A 141 -1.82 -1.72 -11.13
C ALA A 141 -2.25 -2.93 -11.97
N ASN A 142 -3.32 -3.62 -11.61
CA ASN A 142 -3.79 -4.84 -12.29
C ASN A 142 -4.10 -4.68 -13.79
N GLY A 143 -4.25 -3.46 -14.28
CA GLY A 143 -4.39 -3.19 -15.71
C GLY A 143 -3.04 -3.25 -16.44
N ASN A 144 -2.15 -2.33 -16.13
CA ASN A 144 -0.92 -2.08 -16.87
C ASN A 144 0.29 -1.77 -15.98
N GLY A 145 0.32 -2.24 -14.74
CA GLY A 145 1.39 -1.88 -13.83
C GLY A 145 1.65 -2.89 -12.72
N PHE A 146 2.50 -2.49 -11.81
CA PHE A 146 2.79 -3.26 -10.60
C PHE A 146 3.25 -2.35 -9.46
N VAL A 147 2.92 -2.76 -8.24
CA VAL A 147 3.30 -2.07 -7.01
C VAL A 147 4.50 -2.78 -6.38
N ASN A 148 5.57 -2.05 -6.18
CA ASN A 148 6.71 -2.48 -5.40
C ASN A 148 6.65 -1.83 -4.03
N ARG A 149 6.82 -2.63 -2.99
CA ARG A 149 7.03 -2.16 -1.64
C ARG A 149 8.51 -1.95 -1.38
N GLU A 150 8.80 -0.98 -0.50
CA GLU A 150 10.17 -0.70 -0.09
C GLU A 150 11.15 -0.65 -1.29
N TYR A 151 10.70 -0.01 -2.37
CA TYR A 151 11.52 0.13 -3.55
C TYR A 151 12.67 1.12 -3.30
N GLY A 152 13.89 0.68 -3.55
CA GLY A 152 15.04 1.57 -3.44
C GLY A 152 16.36 0.85 -3.68
N LEU A 153 17.39 1.63 -3.91
CA LEU A 153 18.76 1.18 -4.02
C LEU A 153 19.47 1.39 -2.67
N GLY A 154 19.89 0.30 -2.03
CA GLY A 154 20.63 0.36 -0.77
C GLY A 154 19.74 0.54 0.47
N LYS A 155 20.21 1.38 1.42
CA LYS A 155 19.55 1.56 2.74
C LYS A 155 18.34 2.51 2.72
N LYS A 156 18.09 3.23 1.59
CA LYS A 156 17.01 4.21 1.47
C LYS A 156 15.93 3.63 0.58
N ARG A 157 14.73 3.49 1.12
CA ARG A 157 13.58 2.86 0.48
C ARG A 157 12.38 3.76 0.59
N THR A 158 11.54 3.82 -0.45
CA THR A 158 10.19 4.38 -0.37
C THR A 158 9.20 3.30 0.06
N ASP A 159 8.13 3.69 0.75
CA ASP A 159 7.14 2.74 1.22
C ASP A 159 6.46 2.02 0.05
N LEU A 160 6.03 2.76 -0.96
CA LEU A 160 5.35 2.22 -2.13
C LEU A 160 5.85 2.89 -3.41
N MET A 161 6.02 2.08 -4.45
CA MET A 161 6.31 2.52 -5.81
C MET A 161 5.32 1.85 -6.76
N LEU A 162 4.45 2.63 -7.37
CA LEU A 162 3.64 2.18 -8.50
C LEU A 162 4.40 2.44 -9.80
N LYS A 163 4.62 1.39 -10.58
CA LYS A 163 5.12 1.49 -11.94
C LYS A 163 3.97 1.19 -12.89
N TRP A 164 3.66 2.16 -13.73
CA TRP A 164 2.58 2.09 -14.70
C TRP A 164 3.13 2.13 -16.10
N GLN A 165 2.68 1.20 -16.94
CA GLN A 165 3.12 1.09 -18.31
C GLN A 165 2.03 1.65 -19.23
N TYR A 166 2.40 2.53 -20.16
CA TYR A 166 1.49 3.06 -21.16
C TYR A 166 2.22 3.29 -22.49
N ASP A 167 1.46 3.33 -23.57
CA ASP A 167 1.97 3.63 -24.90
C ASP A 167 1.87 5.13 -25.17
N LYS A 168 2.98 5.73 -25.53
CA LYS A 168 3.02 7.11 -26.00
C LYS A 168 3.60 7.15 -27.40
N GLU A 169 2.73 7.38 -28.39
CA GLU A 169 3.11 7.50 -29.80
C GLU A 169 3.89 6.26 -30.32
N GLY A 170 3.49 5.07 -29.93
CA GLY A 170 4.14 3.82 -30.29
C GLY A 170 5.38 3.47 -29.45
N GLN A 171 5.69 4.24 -28.44
CA GLN A 171 6.76 3.95 -27.48
C GLN A 171 6.19 3.55 -26.13
N LEU A 172 6.67 2.42 -25.62
CA LEU A 172 6.31 1.92 -24.30
C LEU A 172 7.04 2.72 -23.22
N ILE A 173 6.28 3.43 -22.39
CA ILE A 173 6.80 4.28 -21.30
C ILE A 173 6.41 3.71 -19.96
N PHE A 174 7.29 3.84 -18.98
CA PHE A 174 7.02 3.51 -17.58
C PHE A 174 6.96 4.77 -16.73
N GLN A 175 5.76 5.14 -16.30
CA GLN A 175 5.56 6.15 -15.27
C GLN A 175 5.86 5.54 -13.90
N LYS A 176 6.67 6.23 -13.10
CA LYS A 176 6.99 5.84 -11.74
C LYS A 176 6.33 6.81 -10.77
N ILE A 177 5.52 6.30 -9.87
CA ILE A 177 4.80 7.07 -8.87
C ILE A 177 5.31 6.63 -7.50
N VAL A 178 6.05 7.51 -6.84
CA VAL A 178 6.58 7.32 -5.50
C VAL A 178 5.54 7.77 -4.49
N ILE A 179 5.27 6.95 -3.48
CA ILE A 179 4.36 7.27 -2.40
C ILE A 179 5.01 6.90 -1.07
N GLU A 180 5.16 7.89 -0.22
CA GLU A 180 5.61 7.76 1.16
C GLU A 180 4.40 7.85 2.08
N LEU A 181 4.32 6.97 3.08
CA LEU A 181 3.22 6.90 4.03
C LEU A 181 3.72 7.33 5.41
N LYS A 182 2.99 8.21 6.06
CA LYS A 182 3.25 8.59 7.46
C LYS A 182 1.97 8.46 8.27
N VAL A 183 2.09 7.86 9.43
CA VAL A 183 1.01 7.80 10.42
C VAL A 183 1.41 8.66 11.59
N ILE A 184 0.58 9.64 11.92
CA ILE A 184 0.80 10.55 13.04
C ILE A 184 -0.24 10.30 14.14
N ASN A 185 0.08 10.75 15.34
CA ASN A 185 -0.80 10.78 16.51
C ASN A 185 -0.52 12.04 17.33
N GLN A 186 -1.34 12.34 18.35
CA GLN A 186 -1.23 13.55 19.19
C GLN A 186 0.16 13.76 19.82
N LYS A 187 0.96 12.70 19.96
CA LYS A 187 2.31 12.79 20.55
C LYS A 187 3.36 13.25 19.54
N LEU A 188 3.05 13.22 18.24
CA LEU A 188 3.97 13.57 17.16
C LEU A 188 3.71 15.01 16.69
N ASN A 189 4.77 15.77 16.53
CA ASN A 189 4.67 17.11 15.92
C ASN A 189 4.49 16.95 14.40
N TYR A 190 3.34 17.39 13.90
CA TYR A 190 2.98 17.33 12.48
C TYR A 190 4.05 17.93 11.58
N GLU A 191 4.50 19.16 11.89
CA GLU A 191 5.50 19.87 11.07
C GLU A 191 6.84 19.11 11.01
N LYS A 192 7.26 18.52 12.13
CA LYS A 192 8.47 17.71 12.15
C LYS A 192 8.34 16.49 11.25
N VAL A 193 7.25 15.73 11.37
CA VAL A 193 7.00 14.54 10.54
C VAL A 193 6.90 14.94 9.07
N ARG A 194 6.23 16.06 8.77
CA ARG A 194 6.10 16.59 7.41
C ARG A 194 7.45 16.92 6.80
N GLN A 195 8.33 17.63 7.51
CA GLN A 195 9.67 17.99 7.04
C GLN A 195 10.56 16.76 6.82
N GLU A 196 10.52 15.80 7.74
CA GLU A 196 11.23 14.53 7.60
C GLU A 196 10.73 13.77 6.36
N ALA A 197 9.40 13.69 6.16
CA ALA A 197 8.80 13.04 5.00
C ALA A 197 9.22 13.73 3.69
N LEU A 198 9.16 15.06 3.61
CA LEU A 198 9.59 15.83 2.43
C LEU A 198 11.04 15.50 2.05
N THR A 199 11.95 15.55 3.03
CA THR A 199 13.37 15.26 2.80
C THR A 199 13.60 13.81 2.34
N GLN A 200 12.94 12.85 2.98
CA GLN A 200 13.04 11.44 2.61
C GLN A 200 12.51 11.21 1.20
N THR A 201 11.33 11.74 0.91
CA THR A 201 10.64 11.53 -0.37
C THR A 201 11.39 12.19 -1.52
N ALA A 202 11.98 13.37 -1.33
CA ALA A 202 12.83 14.03 -2.32
C ALA A 202 14.07 13.17 -2.68
N ILE A 203 14.70 12.57 -1.67
CA ILE A 203 15.83 11.66 -1.90
C ILE A 203 15.38 10.43 -2.71
N TYR A 204 14.22 9.87 -2.39
CA TYR A 204 13.68 8.70 -3.10
C TYR A 204 13.32 9.04 -4.55
N ALA A 205 12.66 10.17 -4.77
CA ALA A 205 12.32 10.64 -6.10
C ALA A 205 13.57 10.76 -7.00
N LYS A 206 14.63 11.42 -6.49
CA LYS A 206 15.92 11.53 -7.16
C LYS A 206 16.52 10.17 -7.47
N THR A 207 16.52 9.25 -6.49
CA THR A 207 17.06 7.89 -6.66
C THR A 207 16.29 7.09 -7.72
N CYS A 208 14.98 7.26 -7.75
CA CYS A 208 14.09 6.58 -8.70
C CYS A 208 14.05 7.25 -10.08
N GLY A 209 14.64 8.43 -10.23
CA GLY A 209 14.65 9.20 -11.48
C GLY A 209 13.26 9.76 -11.82
N THR A 210 12.47 10.12 -10.82
CA THR A 210 11.21 10.86 -10.97
C THR A 210 11.35 12.27 -10.40
N LYS A 211 10.60 13.22 -10.97
CA LYS A 211 10.56 14.61 -10.51
C LYS A 211 9.40 14.87 -9.53
N GLU A 212 8.51 13.90 -9.41
CA GLU A 212 7.32 14.01 -8.57
C GLU A 212 7.27 12.83 -7.61
N ALA A 213 6.87 13.11 -6.38
CA ALA A 213 6.63 12.13 -5.37
C ALA A 213 5.48 12.57 -4.47
N ASN A 214 4.85 11.62 -3.79
CA ASN A 214 3.63 11.88 -3.04
C ASN A 214 3.81 11.43 -1.60
N ILE A 215 3.27 12.19 -0.67
CA ILE A 215 3.26 11.86 0.75
C ILE A 215 1.80 11.79 1.21
N LEU A 216 1.43 10.69 1.80
CA LEU A 216 0.13 10.50 2.44
C LEU A 216 0.33 10.50 3.95
N ILE A 217 -0.25 11.47 4.64
CA ILE A 217 -0.16 11.61 6.10
C ILE A 217 -1.51 11.25 6.70
N PHE A 218 -1.55 10.19 7.49
CA PHE A 218 -2.73 9.72 8.18
C PHE A 218 -2.70 10.15 9.64
N ASP A 219 -3.67 10.94 10.06
CA ASP A 219 -3.81 11.33 11.47
C ASP A 219 -4.69 10.31 12.20
N ARG A 220 -4.06 9.57 13.10
CA ARG A 220 -4.71 8.50 13.86
C ARG A 220 -5.72 9.00 14.90
N ASP A 221 -5.52 10.22 15.39
CA ASP A 221 -6.32 10.76 16.49
C ASP A 221 -7.47 11.63 16.01
N LYS A 222 -7.34 12.20 14.83
CA LYS A 222 -8.47 12.75 14.12
C LYS A 222 -9.26 11.56 13.57
N SER A 223 -10.14 11.03 14.37
CA SER A 223 -10.82 9.74 14.24
C SER A 223 -11.58 9.55 12.93
N GLN A 224 -11.36 10.40 11.91
CA GLN A 224 -12.36 10.34 10.91
C GLN A 224 -11.91 10.84 9.58
N ASN A 225 -11.96 11.67 8.98
CA ASN A 225 -11.95 11.92 7.55
C ASN A 225 -10.89 12.97 7.25
N TRP A 226 -10.15 12.77 6.19
CA TRP A 226 -9.56 13.93 5.55
C TRP A 226 -10.68 14.92 5.25
N SER A 227 -10.62 16.15 5.78
CA SER A 227 -11.61 17.14 5.45
C SER A 227 -11.55 17.42 3.94
N ALA A 228 -12.70 17.70 3.34
CA ALA A 228 -12.77 18.10 1.93
C ALA A 228 -11.92 19.37 1.68
N ASP A 229 -11.73 20.15 2.73
CA ASP A 229 -11.01 21.43 2.72
C ASP A 229 -9.51 21.32 3.03
N GLU A 230 -8.99 20.13 3.40
CA GLU A 230 -7.55 19.95 3.52
C GLU A 230 -6.95 19.84 2.12
N PRO A 231 -6.22 20.85 1.64
CA PRO A 231 -5.72 20.87 0.28
C PRO A 231 -4.70 19.77 0.08
N ASN A 232 -4.72 19.16 -1.10
CA ASN A 232 -3.55 18.49 -1.62
C ASN A 232 -2.50 19.58 -1.86
N GLU A 233 -1.54 19.73 -0.94
CA GLU A 233 -0.53 20.75 -1.04
C GLU A 233 0.55 20.31 -2.02
N LEU A 234 0.80 21.12 -3.04
CA LEU A 234 1.94 20.94 -3.93
C LEU A 234 3.11 21.73 -3.32
N VAL A 235 4.18 21.04 -2.99
CA VAL A 235 5.37 21.62 -2.38
C VAL A 235 6.58 21.30 -3.25
N GLU A 236 7.34 22.31 -3.64
CA GLU A 236 8.67 22.10 -4.21
C GLU A 236 9.68 21.95 -3.08
N HIS A 237 10.37 20.83 -3.03
CA HIS A 237 11.37 20.54 -2.01
C HIS A 237 12.62 19.91 -2.65
N GLU A 238 13.77 20.53 -2.50
CA GLU A 238 15.06 20.08 -3.06
C GLU A 238 15.03 19.76 -4.56
N GLY A 239 14.18 20.43 -5.35
CA GLY A 239 14.05 20.25 -6.79
C GLY A 239 13.26 18.99 -7.19
N VAL A 240 12.35 18.56 -6.34
CA VAL A 240 11.34 17.52 -6.58
C VAL A 240 9.96 18.09 -6.30
#